data_eb9f4ed07edd7650d7fa16039548238a
#
_entry.id   eb9f4ed07edd7650d7fa16039548238a
#
_cell.length_a   1.000
_cell.length_b   1.000
_cell.length_c   1.000
_cell.angle_alpha   90.00
_cell.angle_beta   90.00
_cell.angle_gamma   90.00
#
_symmetry.space_group_name_H-M   'P 1'
#
loop_
_entity.id
_entity.type
_entity.pdbx_description
1 polymer ?
#
loop_
_entity_poly.entity_id
_entity_poly.type
_entity_poly.pdbx_seq_one_letter_code
_entity_poly.pdbx_strand_id
1 'polypeptide(L)'
;MKLNEISDNAGARQGRLRIGRGIGSGKGKTGGRGGKGQTARAGVRIKGFEGGQMPLHRRLPKRGFNNIFALDLNVVNLDRIQAAVDRGALDVNNTVDVEALVRSGVLRRAKDGVRLLGRGEVKVALQFAVRGASKSAIAAVEKVGGAVKVLAPPKSIETAA
;
A
#
# COMPACT_ATOMS: atom_id res chain seq x y z
N MET A 1 -6.59 22.81 23.67
CA MET A 1 -7.26 22.67 22.38
C MET A 1 -8.64 22.07 22.62
N LYS A 2 -9.71 22.77 22.26
CA LYS A 2 -11.09 22.27 22.38
C LYS A 2 -11.50 21.61 21.08
N LEU A 3 -12.44 20.65 21.11
CA LEU A 3 -12.90 19.94 19.91
C LEU A 3 -13.45 20.86 18.81
N ASN A 4 -14.02 22.00 19.18
CA ASN A 4 -14.52 23.00 18.24
C ASN A 4 -13.42 23.87 17.60
N GLU A 5 -12.18 23.79 18.07
CA GLU A 5 -11.04 24.51 17.53
C GLU A 5 -10.29 23.68 16.46
N ILE A 6 -10.64 22.39 16.33
CA ILE A 6 -10.05 21.50 15.32
C ILE A 6 -10.67 21.83 13.97
N SER A 7 -9.89 22.43 13.10
CA SER A 7 -10.30 22.79 11.73
C SER A 7 -9.16 22.55 10.76
N ASP A 8 -9.51 22.32 9.51
CA ASP A 8 -8.52 22.24 8.43
C ASP A 8 -7.82 23.61 8.26
N ASN A 9 -6.63 23.58 7.65
CA ASN A 9 -5.93 24.81 7.27
C ASN A 9 -6.81 25.69 6.36
N ALA A 10 -6.67 27.01 6.48
CA ALA A 10 -7.38 27.95 5.62
C ALA A 10 -7.11 27.64 4.14
N GLY A 11 -8.17 27.47 3.33
CA GLY A 11 -8.05 27.11 1.92
C GLY A 11 -7.95 25.60 1.62
N ALA A 12 -7.91 24.71 2.62
CA ALA A 12 -7.86 23.25 2.42
C ALA A 12 -9.11 22.71 1.71
N ARG A 13 -10.26 23.38 1.87
CA ARG A 13 -11.50 23.02 1.19
C ARG A 13 -11.92 24.08 0.19
N GLN A 14 -12.05 23.66 -1.05
CA GLN A 14 -12.62 24.54 -2.09
C GLN A 14 -14.12 24.71 -1.89
N GLY A 15 -14.61 25.92 -2.05
CA GLY A 15 -16.04 26.22 -1.97
C GLY A 15 -16.84 25.41 -2.98
N ARG A 16 -18.06 24.98 -2.62
CA ARG A 16 -18.94 24.22 -3.50
C ARG A 16 -19.31 25.02 -4.75
N LEU A 17 -19.00 24.51 -5.92
CA LEU A 17 -19.36 25.12 -7.20
C LEU A 17 -20.87 25.05 -7.42
N ARG A 18 -21.54 26.22 -7.51
CA ARG A 18 -22.97 26.32 -7.77
C ARG A 18 -23.20 26.56 -9.26
N ILE A 19 -23.76 25.57 -9.94
CA ILE A 19 -24.05 25.62 -11.38
C ILE A 19 -25.51 26.03 -11.62
N GLY A 20 -25.80 26.63 -12.80
CA GLY A 20 -27.15 27.06 -13.15
C GLY A 20 -27.67 28.24 -12.33
N ARG A 21 -26.80 29.18 -11.87
CA ARG A 21 -27.18 30.33 -11.00
C ARG A 21 -26.87 31.68 -11.66
N GLY A 22 -27.34 31.86 -12.87
CA GLY A 22 -27.26 33.11 -13.61
C GLY A 22 -26.04 33.28 -14.47
N ILE A 23 -26.07 34.25 -15.39
CA ILE A 23 -25.01 34.50 -16.38
C ILE A 23 -23.72 34.99 -15.74
N GLY A 24 -23.82 35.83 -14.72
CA GLY A 24 -22.65 36.37 -14.00
C GLY A 24 -21.77 35.32 -13.31
N SER A 25 -22.32 34.12 -13.06
CA SER A 25 -21.54 33.01 -12.46
C SER A 25 -20.59 32.32 -13.45
N GLY A 26 -20.69 32.60 -14.76
CA GLY A 26 -20.00 31.87 -15.83
C GLY A 26 -20.44 30.40 -16.00
N LYS A 27 -21.30 29.90 -15.11
CA LYS A 27 -21.86 28.55 -15.09
C LYS A 27 -23.38 28.53 -15.08
N GLY A 28 -24.01 29.59 -15.67
CA GLY A 28 -25.45 29.68 -15.83
C GLY A 28 -26.00 28.66 -16.86
N LYS A 29 -27.23 28.84 -17.31
CA LYS A 29 -27.96 28.04 -18.33
C LYS A 29 -27.60 26.57 -18.42
N THR A 30 -26.49 26.22 -19.10
CA THR A 30 -26.03 24.83 -19.30
C THR A 30 -25.07 24.30 -18.24
N GLY A 31 -24.73 25.08 -17.24
CA GLY A 31 -23.82 24.67 -16.16
C GLY A 31 -22.37 24.37 -16.63
N GLY A 32 -21.97 24.94 -17.78
CA GLY A 32 -20.64 24.70 -18.39
C GLY A 32 -20.52 23.37 -19.13
N ARG A 33 -21.64 22.67 -19.41
CA ARG A 33 -21.65 21.39 -20.13
C ARG A 33 -21.86 21.52 -21.62
N GLY A 34 -21.96 22.73 -22.18
CA GLY A 34 -22.24 22.98 -23.57
C GLY A 34 -23.71 22.72 -23.97
N GLY A 35 -23.96 22.20 -25.16
CA GLY A 35 -25.31 21.98 -25.66
C GLY A 35 -25.89 20.60 -25.41
N LYS A 36 -26.34 19.94 -26.48
CA LYS A 36 -27.05 18.64 -26.43
C LYS A 36 -26.16 17.42 -26.60
N GLY A 37 -24.83 17.56 -26.53
CA GLY A 37 -23.88 16.47 -26.71
C GLY A 37 -24.08 15.34 -25.68
N GLN A 38 -23.63 14.15 -26.03
CA GLN A 38 -23.75 12.96 -25.20
C GLN A 38 -23.09 13.15 -23.82
N THR A 39 -21.95 13.84 -23.75
CA THR A 39 -21.22 14.12 -22.52
C THR A 39 -21.86 15.18 -21.63
N ALA A 40 -22.92 15.85 -22.11
CA ALA A 40 -23.65 16.85 -21.33
C ALA A 40 -24.57 16.24 -20.26
N ARG A 41 -24.72 14.92 -20.23
CA ARG A 41 -25.54 14.19 -19.25
C ARG A 41 -24.68 13.58 -18.14
N ALA A 42 -25.24 13.43 -16.95
CA ALA A 42 -24.58 12.71 -15.86
C ALA A 42 -24.54 11.21 -16.17
N GLY A 43 -23.42 10.56 -15.83
CA GLY A 43 -23.27 9.10 -16.01
C GLY A 43 -23.00 8.61 -17.44
N VAL A 44 -23.11 9.45 -18.47
CA VAL A 44 -22.92 9.06 -19.87
C VAL A 44 -21.52 9.49 -20.33
N ARG A 45 -20.50 8.84 -19.83
CA ARG A 45 -19.13 9.04 -20.31
C ARG A 45 -18.65 7.79 -21.03
N ILE A 46 -18.46 7.89 -22.34
CA ILE A 46 -17.85 6.83 -23.13
C ILE A 46 -16.34 6.86 -22.90
N LYS A 47 -15.85 5.97 -22.02
CA LYS A 47 -14.42 5.80 -21.78
C LYS A 47 -13.86 4.86 -22.83
N GLY A 48 -12.85 5.32 -23.58
CA GLY A 48 -12.12 4.49 -24.53
C GLY A 48 -12.88 4.13 -25.80
N PHE A 49 -13.97 4.88 -26.17
CA PHE A 49 -14.62 4.71 -27.46
C PHE A 49 -13.85 5.45 -28.55
N GLU A 50 -13.50 4.76 -29.62
CA GLU A 50 -12.68 5.25 -30.71
C GLU A 50 -13.47 5.28 -32.04
N GLY A 51 -14.74 5.70 -32.01
CA GLY A 51 -15.55 5.86 -33.21
C GLY A 51 -15.93 4.55 -33.93
N GLY A 52 -15.91 3.43 -33.24
CA GLY A 52 -16.15 2.08 -33.79
C GLY A 52 -14.89 1.31 -34.13
N GLN A 53 -13.72 1.96 -34.16
CA GLN A 53 -12.44 1.28 -34.19
C GLN A 53 -12.22 0.48 -32.92
N MET A 54 -11.55 -0.69 -32.97
CA MET A 54 -11.24 -1.50 -31.81
C MET A 54 -10.44 -0.66 -30.80
N PRO A 55 -10.93 -0.50 -29.55
CA PRO A 55 -10.25 0.31 -28.54
C PRO A 55 -8.85 -0.21 -28.22
N LEU A 56 -7.93 0.68 -27.84
CA LEU A 56 -6.52 0.38 -27.60
C LEU A 56 -6.32 -0.79 -26.65
N HIS A 57 -7.10 -0.87 -25.55
CA HIS A 57 -7.01 -1.97 -24.57
C HIS A 57 -7.36 -3.35 -25.16
N ARG A 58 -8.08 -3.41 -26.28
CA ARG A 58 -8.39 -4.66 -27.02
C ARG A 58 -7.40 -4.94 -28.13
N ARG A 59 -6.73 -3.91 -28.68
CA ARG A 59 -5.67 -4.08 -29.67
C ARG A 59 -4.37 -4.60 -29.08
N LEU A 60 -4.10 -4.28 -27.80
CA LEU A 60 -2.91 -4.75 -27.11
C LEU A 60 -2.98 -6.26 -26.84
N PRO A 61 -1.92 -7.02 -27.15
CA PRO A 61 -1.86 -8.44 -26.84
C PRO A 61 -2.02 -8.68 -25.34
N LYS A 62 -2.79 -9.67 -24.97
CA LYS A 62 -2.85 -10.16 -23.59
C LYS A 62 -1.52 -10.80 -23.23
N ARG A 63 -1.02 -10.56 -22.06
CA ARG A 63 0.23 -11.16 -21.56
C ARG A 63 0.16 -11.45 -20.07
N GLY A 64 0.98 -12.41 -19.66
CA GLY A 64 1.06 -12.83 -18.29
C GLY A 64 -0.07 -13.75 -17.86
N PHE A 65 0.04 -14.20 -16.66
CA PHE A 65 -0.94 -15.04 -15.98
C PHE A 65 -0.99 -14.66 -14.50
N ASN A 66 -2.05 -15.00 -13.83
CA ASN A 66 -2.17 -14.83 -12.38
C ASN A 66 -1.77 -16.15 -11.71
N ASN A 67 -0.67 -16.13 -10.96
CA ASN A 67 -0.25 -17.29 -10.17
C ASN A 67 -1.11 -17.37 -8.90
N ILE A 68 -2.02 -18.34 -8.85
CA ILE A 68 -2.93 -18.56 -7.72
C ILE A 68 -2.21 -19.08 -6.46
N PHE A 69 -1.01 -19.62 -6.62
CA PHE A 69 -0.16 -20.11 -5.51
C PHE A 69 0.90 -19.09 -5.08
N ALA A 70 0.80 -17.85 -5.54
CA ALA A 70 1.70 -16.79 -5.11
C ALA A 70 1.51 -16.48 -3.62
N LEU A 71 2.62 -16.46 -2.88
CA LEU A 71 2.61 -16.07 -1.46
C LEU A 71 2.50 -14.55 -1.35
N ASP A 72 1.51 -14.06 -0.60
CA ASP A 72 1.34 -12.64 -0.29
C ASP A 72 2.08 -12.30 1.00
N LEU A 73 3.36 -12.01 0.90
CA LEU A 73 4.21 -11.65 2.05
C LEU A 73 4.10 -10.17 2.37
N ASN A 74 4.04 -9.84 3.67
CA ASN A 74 4.21 -8.48 4.13
C ASN A 74 5.67 -8.06 3.97
N VAL A 75 5.90 -6.89 3.40
CA VAL A 75 7.23 -6.31 3.28
C VAL A 75 7.46 -5.33 4.41
N VAL A 76 8.56 -5.51 5.16
CA VAL A 76 8.95 -4.64 6.26
C VAL A 76 10.40 -4.21 6.09
N ASN A 77 10.66 -2.92 6.18
CA ASN A 77 12.00 -2.34 6.15
C ASN A 77 12.57 -2.19 7.56
N LEU A 78 13.89 -2.18 7.67
CA LEU A 78 14.60 -2.04 8.94
C LEU A 78 14.31 -0.70 9.64
N ASP A 79 14.10 0.38 8.89
CA ASP A 79 13.72 1.69 9.42
C ASP A 79 12.42 1.65 10.24
N ARG A 80 11.41 0.92 9.75
CA ARG A 80 10.14 0.75 10.46
C ARG A 80 10.27 -0.04 11.75
N ILE A 81 11.16 -1.03 11.75
CA ILE A 81 11.45 -1.84 12.94
C ILE A 81 12.17 -1.00 13.98
N GLN A 82 13.20 -0.24 13.57
CA GLN A 82 13.91 0.65 14.48
C GLN A 82 12.96 1.68 15.10
N ALA A 83 12.08 2.30 14.29
CA ALA A 83 11.07 3.23 14.79
C ALA A 83 10.06 2.58 15.76
N ALA A 84 9.78 1.28 15.65
CA ALA A 84 8.95 0.54 16.61
C ALA A 84 9.69 0.24 17.92
N VAL A 85 10.98 -0.06 17.86
CA VAL A 85 11.84 -0.21 19.02
C VAL A 85 11.99 1.11 19.77
N ASP A 86 12.26 2.21 19.06
CA ASP A 86 12.41 3.56 19.63
C ASP A 86 11.13 4.03 20.37
N ARG A 87 9.96 3.59 19.90
CA ARG A 87 8.67 3.85 20.57
C ARG A 87 8.36 2.90 21.73
N GLY A 88 9.21 1.91 21.98
CA GLY A 88 8.95 0.89 22.99
C GLY A 88 7.80 -0.07 22.65
N ALA A 89 7.37 -0.11 21.38
CA ALA A 89 6.29 -0.99 20.94
C ALA A 89 6.76 -2.41 20.61
N LEU A 90 8.07 -2.62 20.52
CA LEU A 90 8.68 -3.89 20.16
C LEU A 90 9.76 -4.25 21.19
N ASP A 91 9.60 -5.39 21.84
CA ASP A 91 10.54 -5.87 22.85
C ASP A 91 11.81 -6.40 22.20
N VAL A 92 12.96 -5.91 22.66
CA VAL A 92 14.28 -6.27 22.13
C VAL A 92 14.71 -7.68 22.54
N ASN A 93 14.27 -8.14 23.71
CA ASN A 93 14.68 -9.43 24.27
C ASN A 93 13.93 -10.62 23.67
N ASN A 94 12.83 -10.37 22.98
CA ASN A 94 12.00 -11.41 22.38
C ASN A 94 12.30 -11.58 20.90
N THR A 95 12.09 -12.79 20.38
CA THR A 95 12.19 -13.05 18.94
C THR A 95 11.10 -12.27 18.19
N VAL A 96 11.51 -11.50 17.20
CA VAL A 96 10.61 -10.72 16.33
C VAL A 96 10.02 -11.65 15.27
N ASP A 97 8.82 -12.13 15.52
CA ASP A 97 8.01 -12.92 14.60
C ASP A 97 6.88 -12.09 13.98
N VAL A 98 6.06 -12.73 13.17
CA VAL A 98 4.91 -12.06 12.51
C VAL A 98 3.91 -11.52 13.51
N GLU A 99 3.66 -12.25 14.60
CA GLU A 99 2.71 -11.86 15.64
C GLU A 99 3.21 -10.66 16.44
N ALA A 100 4.50 -10.64 16.80
CA ALA A 100 5.13 -9.51 17.46
C ALA A 100 5.01 -8.23 16.61
N LEU A 101 5.21 -8.33 15.30
CA LEU A 101 5.05 -7.21 14.37
C LEU A 101 3.59 -6.74 14.20
N VAL A 102 2.63 -7.62 14.35
CA VAL A 102 1.20 -7.23 14.35
C VAL A 102 0.83 -6.57 15.68
N ARG A 103 1.26 -7.12 16.82
CA ARG A 103 1.01 -6.54 18.17
C ARG A 103 1.63 -5.15 18.33
N SER A 104 2.85 -4.96 17.80
CA SER A 104 3.54 -3.64 17.81
C SER A 104 2.95 -2.62 16.84
N GLY A 105 1.98 -3.00 16.00
CA GLY A 105 1.37 -2.13 15.00
C GLY A 105 2.24 -1.81 13.78
N VAL A 106 3.39 -2.47 13.63
CA VAL A 106 4.22 -2.37 12.42
C VAL A 106 3.47 -2.97 11.23
N LEU A 107 2.74 -4.06 11.46
CA LEU A 107 1.88 -4.71 10.48
C LEU A 107 0.41 -4.63 10.89
N ARG A 108 -0.47 -4.48 9.90
CA ARG A 108 -1.92 -4.49 10.12
C ARG A 108 -2.49 -5.91 10.25
N ARG A 109 -1.90 -6.89 9.57
CA ARG A 109 -2.33 -8.30 9.53
C ARG A 109 -1.18 -9.21 9.10
N ALA A 110 -1.25 -10.47 9.49
CA ALA A 110 -0.16 -11.41 9.30
C ALA A 110 0.10 -11.84 7.85
N LYS A 111 -0.91 -11.98 6.99
CA LYS A 111 -0.80 -12.58 5.65
C LYS A 111 -0.03 -13.94 5.67
N ASP A 112 0.71 -14.27 4.60
CA ASP A 112 1.49 -15.52 4.49
C ASP A 112 2.87 -15.44 5.15
N GLY A 113 3.15 -14.35 5.86
CA GLY A 113 4.41 -14.13 6.55
C GLY A 113 5.05 -12.77 6.23
N VAL A 114 6.31 -12.63 6.62
CA VAL A 114 7.06 -11.38 6.49
C VAL A 114 8.32 -11.58 5.68
N ARG A 115 8.60 -10.61 4.81
CA ARG A 115 9.86 -10.44 4.11
C ARG A 115 10.58 -9.18 4.59
N LEU A 116 11.77 -9.34 5.13
CA LEU A 116 12.61 -8.27 5.64
C LEU A 116 13.42 -7.61 4.51
N LEU A 117 13.39 -6.29 4.43
CA LEU A 117 14.17 -5.51 3.47
C LEU A 117 15.15 -4.57 4.16
N GLY A 118 16.32 -4.39 3.56
CA GLY A 118 17.47 -3.70 4.13
C GLY A 118 17.48 -2.18 4.01
N ARG A 119 16.30 -1.54 3.88
CA ARG A 119 16.24 -0.08 3.91
C ARG A 119 16.27 0.42 5.35
N GLY A 120 17.15 1.38 5.62
CA GLY A 120 17.35 1.97 6.94
C GLY A 120 18.44 1.25 7.75
N GLU A 121 18.69 1.74 8.96
CA GLU A 121 19.68 1.22 9.88
C GLU A 121 19.01 0.71 11.14
N VAL A 122 19.50 -0.41 11.68
CA VAL A 122 19.12 -0.95 12.98
C VAL A 122 20.26 -0.70 13.95
N LYS A 123 19.94 -0.19 15.14
CA LYS A 123 20.91 0.14 16.19
C LYS A 123 20.97 -0.91 17.29
N VAL A 124 19.99 -1.80 17.34
CA VAL A 124 19.79 -2.77 18.42
C VAL A 124 19.87 -4.18 17.86
N ALA A 125 20.54 -5.08 18.56
CA ALA A 125 20.61 -6.49 18.20
C ALA A 125 19.24 -7.16 18.39
N LEU A 126 18.64 -7.59 17.29
CA LEU A 126 17.31 -8.24 17.26
C LEU A 126 17.41 -9.62 16.66
N GLN A 127 16.58 -10.54 17.18
CA GLN A 127 16.43 -11.87 16.60
C GLN A 127 15.14 -11.93 15.79
N PHE A 128 15.24 -12.27 14.52
CA PHE A 128 14.11 -12.34 13.61
C PHE A 128 13.77 -13.78 13.23
N ALA A 129 12.47 -14.11 13.27
CA ALA A 129 11.90 -15.34 12.70
C ALA A 129 10.94 -14.96 11.57
N VAL A 130 11.45 -14.89 10.33
CA VAL A 130 10.72 -14.39 9.16
C VAL A 130 10.73 -15.39 8.01
N ARG A 131 9.77 -15.27 7.09
CA ARG A 131 9.68 -16.16 5.93
C ARG A 131 10.70 -15.84 4.83
N GLY A 132 11.24 -14.65 4.82
CA GLY A 132 12.28 -14.24 3.87
C GLY A 132 12.97 -12.96 4.29
N ALA A 133 14.20 -12.79 3.84
CA ALA A 133 14.98 -11.58 4.03
C ALA A 133 15.84 -11.29 2.80
N SER A 134 16.11 -10.03 2.52
CA SER A 134 17.07 -9.64 1.50
C SER A 134 18.51 -9.80 2.03
N LYS A 135 19.46 -10.05 1.15
CA LYS A 135 20.89 -10.16 1.52
C LYS A 135 21.38 -8.92 2.29
N SER A 136 20.95 -7.72 1.86
CA SER A 136 21.28 -6.46 2.54
C SER A 136 20.67 -6.36 3.94
N ALA A 137 19.45 -6.88 4.15
CA ALA A 137 18.83 -6.88 5.46
C ALA A 137 19.55 -7.83 6.43
N ILE A 138 19.92 -9.04 5.97
CA ILE A 138 20.68 -10.00 6.77
C ILE A 138 22.00 -9.37 7.19
N ALA A 139 22.78 -8.86 6.25
CA ALA A 139 24.07 -8.23 6.54
C ALA A 139 23.95 -7.02 7.48
N ALA A 140 22.88 -6.23 7.40
CA ALA A 140 22.66 -5.10 8.29
C ALA A 140 22.32 -5.54 9.72
N VAL A 141 21.53 -6.61 9.89
CA VAL A 141 21.18 -7.15 11.21
C VAL A 141 22.37 -7.84 11.85
N GLU A 142 23.14 -8.63 11.09
CA GLU A 142 24.35 -9.31 11.57
C GLU A 142 25.45 -8.32 12.02
N LYS A 143 25.60 -7.19 11.33
CA LYS A 143 26.55 -6.12 11.72
C LYS A 143 26.30 -5.60 13.14
N VAL A 144 25.07 -5.59 13.59
CA VAL A 144 24.67 -5.11 14.94
C VAL A 144 24.63 -6.25 15.96
N GLY A 145 24.98 -7.50 15.56
CA GLY A 145 24.97 -8.66 16.44
C GLY A 145 23.61 -9.34 16.56
N GLY A 146 22.67 -9.02 15.67
CA GLY A 146 21.38 -9.72 15.57
C GLY A 146 21.47 -10.98 14.72
N ALA A 147 20.39 -11.75 14.69
CA ALA A 147 20.28 -12.97 13.89
C ALA A 147 18.97 -13.01 13.12
N VAL A 148 19.00 -13.54 11.88
CA VAL A 148 17.81 -13.71 11.04
C VAL A 148 17.61 -15.19 10.73
N LYS A 149 16.57 -15.80 11.34
CA LYS A 149 16.14 -17.16 11.05
C LYS A 149 15.09 -17.10 9.94
N VAL A 150 15.43 -17.62 8.75
CA VAL A 150 14.49 -17.76 7.66
C VAL A 150 13.68 -19.06 7.84
N LEU A 151 12.36 -18.90 8.01
CA LEU A 151 11.43 -20.02 8.09
C LEU A 151 11.24 -20.59 6.68
N ALA A 152 11.77 -21.78 6.42
CA ALA A 152 11.56 -22.47 5.14
C ALA A 152 10.04 -22.66 4.92
N PRO A 153 9.55 -22.59 3.67
CA PRO A 153 8.19 -23.03 3.36
C PRO A 153 8.03 -24.48 3.85
N PRO A 154 6.83 -24.91 4.31
CA PRO A 154 6.62 -26.30 4.61
C PRO A 154 7.02 -27.08 3.36
N LYS A 155 7.97 -28.01 3.50
CA LYS A 155 8.36 -28.91 2.42
C LYS A 155 7.07 -29.55 1.93
N SER A 156 6.74 -29.35 0.65
CA SER A 156 5.72 -30.14 -0.01
C SER A 156 6.01 -31.60 0.32
N ILE A 157 5.00 -32.29 0.83
CA ILE A 157 5.02 -33.71 1.13
C ILE A 157 5.69 -34.42 -0.05
N GLU A 158 6.89 -34.95 0.17
CA GLU A 158 7.46 -35.94 -0.73
C GLU A 158 6.45 -37.09 -0.72
N THR A 159 5.72 -37.21 -1.81
CA THR A 159 4.90 -38.38 -2.07
C THR A 159 5.89 -39.54 -2.16
N ALA A 160 5.98 -40.31 -1.07
CA ALA A 160 6.68 -41.59 -1.10
C ALA A 160 5.97 -42.43 -2.16
N ALA A 161 6.71 -42.75 -3.23
CA ALA A 161 6.35 -43.74 -4.21
C ALA A 161 6.52 -45.16 -3.61
#